data_e2e3a1cb91955d9cf28781e0f96e175a
#
_entry.id   e2e3a1cb91955d9cf28781e0f96e175a
#
_cell.length_a   1.000
_cell.length_b   1.000
_cell.length_c   1.000
_cell.angle_alpha   90.00
_cell.angle_beta   90.00
_cell.angle_gamma   90.00
#
_symmetry.space_group_name_H-M   'P 1'
#
loop_
_entity.id
_entity.type
_entity.pdbx_description
1 polymer ?
#
loop_
_entity_poly.entity_id
_entity_poly.type
_entity_poly.pdbx_seq_one_letter_code
_entity_poly.pdbx_strand_id
1 'polypeptide(L)'
;MARILIVDDSPSQLMGIRRIVEKLGHEALTAEDGAAGVEAAKRELPDLILMDVVMPNLNGFQATRSITREPATKHIPVILVTTKDQDTDRVWGMRQGAKAYITKPFSESDLADVITQVMV
;
A
#
# COMPACT_ATOMS: atom_id res chain seq x y z
N MET A 1 -3.54 -10.13 14.55
CA MET A 1 -3.93 -8.76 14.15
C MET A 1 -2.70 -7.97 13.77
N ALA A 2 -2.77 -7.28 12.66
CA ALA A 2 -1.67 -6.44 12.18
C ALA A 2 -2.10 -4.98 12.09
N ARG A 3 -1.12 -4.08 12.01
CA ARG A 3 -1.34 -2.66 11.76
C ARG A 3 -1.01 -2.42 10.29
N ILE A 4 -1.99 -1.97 9.52
CA ILE A 4 -1.87 -1.79 8.08
C ILE A 4 -2.08 -0.32 7.72
N LEU A 5 -1.08 0.29 7.09
CA LEU A 5 -1.17 1.66 6.60
C LEU A 5 -1.71 1.65 5.17
N ILE A 6 -2.77 2.43 4.94
CA ILE A 6 -3.40 2.58 3.63
C ILE A 6 -3.12 3.99 3.13
N VAL A 7 -2.51 4.10 1.95
CA VAL A 7 -2.16 5.38 1.34
C VAL A 7 -2.91 5.54 0.03
N ASP A 8 -3.84 6.47 -0.02
CA ASP A 8 -4.68 6.74 -1.20
C ASP A 8 -5.21 8.17 -1.11
N ASP A 9 -5.17 8.90 -2.21
CA ASP A 9 -5.63 10.29 -2.23
C ASP A 9 -7.14 10.43 -2.46
N SER A 10 -7.83 9.32 -2.76
CA SER A 10 -9.29 9.30 -2.91
C SER A 10 -9.94 8.89 -1.59
N PRO A 11 -10.68 9.81 -0.91
CA PRO A 11 -11.31 9.47 0.37
C PRO A 11 -12.27 8.28 0.30
N SER A 12 -13.04 8.15 -0.79
CA SER A 12 -13.98 7.05 -0.94
C SER A 12 -13.27 5.71 -1.12
N GLN A 13 -12.18 5.67 -1.89
CA GLN A 13 -11.39 4.45 -2.08
C GLN A 13 -10.65 4.07 -0.80
N LEU A 14 -10.11 5.06 -0.11
CA LEU A 14 -9.46 4.87 1.19
C LEU A 14 -10.41 4.20 2.18
N MET A 15 -11.65 4.71 2.28
CA MET A 15 -12.67 4.14 3.16
C MET A 15 -13.05 2.72 2.78
N GLY A 16 -13.16 2.43 1.48
CA GLY A 16 -13.46 1.08 1.00
C GLY A 16 -12.40 0.08 1.41
N ILE A 17 -11.15 0.42 1.21
CA ILE A 17 -10.01 -0.44 1.59
C ILE A 17 -9.94 -0.58 3.12
N ARG A 18 -10.15 0.50 3.84
CA ARG A 18 -10.16 0.50 5.31
C ARG A 18 -11.19 -0.48 5.86
N ARG A 19 -12.40 -0.50 5.29
CA ARG A 19 -13.45 -1.44 5.71
C ARG A 19 -13.02 -2.89 5.55
N ILE A 20 -12.37 -3.20 4.42
CA ILE A 20 -11.88 -4.55 4.15
C ILE A 20 -10.82 -4.94 5.17
N VAL A 21 -9.86 -4.07 5.41
CA VAL A 21 -8.78 -4.29 6.37
C VAL A 21 -9.33 -4.52 7.79
N GLU A 22 -10.25 -3.68 8.22
CA GLU A 22 -10.87 -3.80 9.54
C GLU A 22 -11.72 -5.08 9.66
N LYS A 23 -12.43 -5.44 8.60
CA LYS A 23 -13.23 -6.66 8.56
C LYS A 23 -12.37 -7.92 8.68
N LEU A 24 -11.13 -7.86 8.19
CA LEU A 24 -10.17 -8.95 8.32
C LEU A 24 -9.54 -9.02 9.73
N GLY A 25 -9.88 -8.11 10.61
CA GLY A 25 -9.40 -8.10 11.99
C GLY A 25 -8.12 -7.30 12.20
N HIS A 26 -7.73 -6.47 11.24
CA HIS A 26 -6.53 -5.64 11.34
C HIS A 26 -6.85 -4.20 11.71
N GLU A 27 -5.89 -3.51 12.31
CA GLU A 27 -5.99 -2.07 12.56
C GLU A 27 -5.58 -1.32 11.31
N ALA A 28 -6.40 -0.36 10.88
CA ALA A 28 -6.13 0.46 9.71
C ALA A 28 -5.60 1.83 10.13
N LEU A 29 -4.47 2.21 9.54
CA LEU A 29 -3.91 3.55 9.59
C LEU A 29 -4.06 4.14 8.19
N THR A 30 -4.24 5.45 8.07
CA THR A 30 -4.48 6.07 6.76
C THR A 30 -3.57 7.26 6.51
N ALA A 31 -3.24 7.48 5.25
CA ALA A 31 -2.56 8.67 4.77
C ALA A 31 -3.15 9.04 3.40
N GLU A 32 -3.24 10.33 3.10
CA GLU A 32 -3.98 10.81 1.92
C GLU A 32 -3.09 11.19 0.74
N ASP A 33 -1.79 11.08 0.87
CA ASP A 33 -0.86 11.31 -0.24
C ASP A 33 0.46 10.58 0.00
N GLY A 34 1.33 10.58 -1.03
CA GLY A 34 2.58 9.84 -0.98
C GLY A 34 3.53 10.32 0.11
N ALA A 35 3.65 11.64 0.26
CA ALA A 35 4.54 12.23 1.28
C ALA A 35 4.04 11.90 2.69
N ALA A 36 2.74 12.05 2.93
CA ALA A 36 2.11 11.70 4.20
C ALA A 36 2.27 10.19 4.48
N GLY A 37 2.20 9.37 3.45
CA GLY A 37 2.41 7.93 3.56
C GLY A 37 3.82 7.57 4.01
N VAL A 38 4.83 8.20 3.43
CA VAL A 38 6.24 7.99 3.82
C VAL A 38 6.46 8.42 5.27
N GLU A 39 5.94 9.58 5.66
CA GLU A 39 6.06 10.07 7.04
C GLU A 39 5.32 9.16 8.03
N ALA A 40 4.12 8.71 7.68
CA ALA A 40 3.36 7.79 8.51
C ALA A 40 4.08 6.45 8.70
N ALA A 41 4.71 5.93 7.63
CA ALA A 41 5.49 4.70 7.71
C ALA A 41 6.65 4.82 8.71
N LYS A 42 7.35 5.94 8.69
CA LYS A 42 8.45 6.21 9.63
C LYS A 42 7.98 6.36 11.07
N ARG A 43 6.87 7.05 11.26
CA ARG A 43 6.33 7.34 12.60
C ARG A 43 5.67 6.13 13.23
N GLU A 44 4.85 5.43 12.45
CA GLU A 44 3.99 4.35 12.97
C GLU A 44 4.60 2.97 12.85
N LEU A 45 5.55 2.77 11.95
CA LEU A 45 6.17 1.47 11.66
C LEU A 45 5.13 0.36 11.51
N PRO A 46 4.20 0.47 10.55
CA PRO A 46 3.15 -0.53 10.36
C PRO A 46 3.73 -1.88 9.94
N ASP A 47 2.91 -2.91 10.01
CA ASP A 47 3.31 -4.26 9.58
C ASP A 47 3.20 -4.45 8.08
N LEU A 48 2.38 -3.64 7.42
CA LEU A 48 2.12 -3.71 5.98
C LEU A 48 1.65 -2.35 5.48
N ILE A 49 1.97 -2.04 4.23
CA ILE A 49 1.50 -0.81 3.57
C ILE A 49 0.75 -1.18 2.29
N LEU A 50 -0.46 -0.64 2.13
CA LEU A 50 -1.22 -0.68 0.89
C LEU A 50 -1.10 0.70 0.24
N MET A 51 -0.45 0.77 -0.92
CA MET A 51 -0.05 2.04 -1.54
C MET A 51 -0.69 2.21 -2.92
N ASP A 52 -1.51 3.26 -3.09
CA ASP A 52 -1.95 3.65 -4.42
C ASP A 52 -0.78 4.26 -5.21
N VAL A 53 -0.82 4.13 -6.53
CA VAL A 53 0.22 4.69 -7.41
C VAL A 53 -0.13 6.09 -7.88
N VAL A 54 -1.38 6.29 -8.31
CA VAL A 54 -1.80 7.55 -8.95
C VAL A 54 -2.17 8.58 -7.88
N MET A 55 -1.20 9.40 -7.50
CA MET A 55 -1.36 10.45 -6.51
C MET A 55 -0.57 11.69 -6.97
N PRO A 56 -1.03 12.91 -6.63
CA PRO A 56 -0.30 14.12 -7.00
C PRO A 56 1.03 14.25 -6.25
N ASN A 57 1.95 14.96 -6.85
CA ASN A 57 3.29 15.26 -6.32
C ASN A 57 4.15 14.00 -6.21
N LEU A 58 4.09 13.29 -5.08
CA LEU A 58 4.84 12.05 -4.88
C LEU A 58 3.91 10.87 -5.17
N ASN A 59 4.12 10.17 -6.28
CA ASN A 59 3.30 9.01 -6.64
C ASN A 59 3.69 7.77 -5.81
N GLY A 60 2.90 6.71 -5.93
CA GLY A 60 3.10 5.50 -5.14
C GLY A 60 4.39 4.74 -5.47
N PHE A 61 4.88 4.82 -6.69
CA PHE A 61 6.18 4.23 -7.05
C PHE A 61 7.31 4.94 -6.31
N GLN A 62 7.29 6.28 -6.30
CA GLN A 62 8.28 7.09 -5.61
C GLN A 62 8.21 6.89 -4.09
N ALA A 63 7.00 6.85 -3.54
CA ALA A 63 6.79 6.60 -2.10
C ALA A 63 7.31 5.21 -1.71
N THR A 64 7.01 4.19 -2.50
CA THR A 64 7.48 2.82 -2.27
C THR A 64 9.01 2.76 -2.28
N ARG A 65 9.64 3.39 -3.26
CA ARG A 65 11.11 3.46 -3.33
C ARG A 65 11.69 4.10 -2.08
N SER A 66 11.11 5.20 -1.63
CA SER A 66 11.53 5.90 -0.41
C SER A 66 11.45 4.99 0.81
N ILE A 67 10.33 4.30 0.97
CA ILE A 67 10.09 3.39 2.11
C ILE A 67 11.04 2.19 2.08
N THR A 68 11.22 1.56 0.92
CA THR A 68 12.01 0.33 0.80
C THR A 68 13.51 0.56 0.84
N ARG A 69 13.96 1.80 0.69
CA ARG A 69 15.38 2.18 0.76
C ARG A 69 15.78 2.82 2.09
N GLU A 70 14.82 3.26 2.89
CA GLU A 70 15.09 3.86 4.19
C GLU A 70 15.38 2.75 5.21
N PRO A 71 16.53 2.79 5.92
CA PRO A 71 16.84 1.75 6.91
C PRO A 71 15.75 1.50 7.94
N ALA A 72 15.04 2.54 8.36
CA ALA A 72 14.00 2.43 9.38
C ALA A 72 12.74 1.72 8.87
N THR A 73 12.46 1.73 7.55
CA THR A 73 11.20 1.24 6.98
C THR A 73 11.38 0.15 5.91
N LYS A 74 12.62 -0.15 5.52
CA LYS A 74 12.89 -1.10 4.41
C LYS A 74 12.34 -2.51 4.66
N HIS A 75 12.12 -2.88 5.90
CA HIS A 75 11.59 -4.20 6.27
C HIS A 75 10.08 -4.30 6.11
N ILE A 76 9.39 -3.16 5.95
CA ILE A 76 7.93 -3.14 5.87
C ILE A 76 7.50 -3.51 4.44
N PRO A 77 6.71 -4.59 4.26
CA PRO A 77 6.24 -4.95 2.93
C PRO A 77 5.23 -3.93 2.40
N VAL A 78 5.33 -3.64 1.11
CA VAL A 78 4.44 -2.73 0.40
C VAL A 78 3.71 -3.51 -0.68
N ILE A 79 2.37 -3.38 -0.69
CA ILE A 79 1.51 -3.87 -1.77
C ILE A 79 1.01 -2.64 -2.53
N LEU A 80 1.26 -2.60 -3.84
CA LEU A 80 0.72 -1.54 -4.68
C LEU A 80 -0.71 -1.89 -5.10
N VAL A 81 -1.64 -0.94 -4.91
CA VAL A 81 -3.08 -1.11 -5.16
C VAL A 81 -3.52 0.02 -6.07
N THR A 82 -3.72 -0.24 -7.36
CA THR A 82 -3.84 0.84 -8.34
C THR A 82 -4.68 0.46 -9.57
N THR A 83 -5.16 1.48 -10.30
CA THR A 83 -5.82 1.29 -11.59
C THR A 83 -4.85 1.06 -12.75
N LYS A 84 -3.54 1.27 -12.54
CA LYS A 84 -2.52 1.02 -13.57
C LYS A 84 -2.33 -0.48 -13.75
N ASP A 85 -2.73 -1.02 -14.90
CA ASP A 85 -2.84 -2.46 -15.12
C ASP A 85 -1.91 -3.02 -16.19
N GLN A 86 -0.99 -2.23 -16.74
CA GLN A 86 -0.05 -2.70 -17.75
C GLN A 86 1.09 -3.51 -17.11
N ASP A 87 1.64 -4.45 -17.87
CA ASP A 87 2.77 -5.26 -17.41
C ASP A 87 3.97 -4.40 -17.03
N THR A 88 4.23 -3.33 -17.80
CA THR A 88 5.31 -2.38 -17.49
C THR A 88 5.11 -1.69 -16.13
N ASP A 89 3.87 -1.39 -15.75
CA ASP A 89 3.55 -0.82 -14.45
C ASP A 89 3.91 -1.79 -13.33
N ARG A 90 3.55 -3.08 -13.49
CA ARG A 90 3.86 -4.12 -12.52
C ARG A 90 5.36 -4.30 -12.34
N VAL A 91 6.08 -4.40 -13.46
CA VAL A 91 7.55 -4.54 -13.45
C VAL A 91 8.17 -3.35 -12.73
N TRP A 92 7.73 -2.14 -13.04
CA TRP A 92 8.24 -0.92 -12.42
C TRP A 92 7.99 -0.89 -10.92
N GLY A 93 6.77 -1.26 -10.51
CA GLY A 93 6.41 -1.32 -9.09
C GLY A 93 7.26 -2.30 -8.30
N MET A 94 7.47 -3.50 -8.85
CA MET A 94 8.30 -4.51 -8.20
C MET A 94 9.76 -4.06 -8.11
N ARG A 95 10.25 -3.31 -9.09
CA ARG A 95 11.60 -2.71 -9.05
C ARG A 95 11.77 -1.67 -7.95
N GLN A 96 10.69 -1.00 -7.57
CA GLN A 96 10.73 -0.06 -6.44
C GLN A 96 10.77 -0.77 -5.09
N GLY A 97 10.62 -2.07 -5.09
CA GLY A 97 10.70 -2.89 -3.89
C GLY A 97 9.35 -3.38 -3.36
N ALA A 98 8.26 -3.18 -4.10
CA ALA A 98 6.96 -3.72 -3.70
C ALA A 98 7.00 -5.26 -3.66
N LYS A 99 6.23 -5.84 -2.76
CA LYS A 99 6.12 -7.30 -2.61
C LYS A 99 4.99 -7.88 -3.45
N ALA A 100 3.98 -7.07 -3.77
CA ALA A 100 2.86 -7.50 -4.59
C ALA A 100 2.22 -6.30 -5.28
N TYR A 101 1.38 -6.59 -6.26
CA TYR A 101 0.71 -5.59 -7.07
C TYR A 101 -0.70 -6.08 -7.35
N ILE A 102 -1.71 -5.28 -7.02
CA ILE A 102 -3.10 -5.61 -7.29
C ILE A 102 -3.78 -4.45 -8.02
N THR A 103 -4.56 -4.78 -9.05
CA THR A 103 -5.24 -3.75 -9.86
C THR A 103 -6.67 -3.54 -9.42
N LYS A 104 -7.10 -2.28 -9.44
CA LYS A 104 -8.50 -1.88 -9.21
C LYS A 104 -9.29 -1.99 -10.51
N PRO A 105 -10.54 -2.41 -10.49
CA PRO A 105 -11.28 -2.89 -9.31
C PRO A 105 -10.86 -4.31 -8.92
N PHE A 106 -10.90 -4.58 -7.64
CA PHE A 106 -10.62 -5.91 -7.10
C PHE A 106 -11.76 -6.33 -6.17
N SER A 107 -11.91 -7.64 -5.96
CA SER A 107 -12.85 -8.14 -4.96
C SER A 107 -12.24 -8.07 -3.57
N GLU A 108 -13.09 -8.05 -2.55
CA GLU A 108 -12.66 -8.13 -1.16
C GLU A 108 -11.80 -9.37 -0.92
N SER A 109 -12.19 -10.50 -1.53
CA SER A 109 -11.46 -11.76 -1.48
C SER A 109 -10.07 -11.64 -2.10
N ASP A 110 -9.94 -10.96 -3.25
CA ASP A 110 -8.64 -10.76 -3.90
C ASP A 110 -7.67 -10.00 -2.99
N LEU A 111 -8.14 -8.93 -2.39
CA LEU A 111 -7.30 -8.13 -1.48
C LEU A 111 -6.92 -8.94 -0.24
N ALA A 112 -7.88 -9.66 0.35
CA ALA A 112 -7.63 -10.51 1.51
C ALA A 112 -6.55 -11.55 1.22
N ASP A 113 -6.61 -12.21 0.05
CA ASP A 113 -5.65 -13.22 -0.35
C ASP A 113 -4.25 -12.64 -0.49
N VAL A 114 -4.11 -11.48 -1.13
CA VAL A 114 -2.81 -10.83 -1.32
C VAL A 114 -2.21 -10.41 0.03
N ILE A 115 -3.01 -9.85 0.91
CA ILE A 115 -2.56 -9.47 2.26
C ILE A 115 -2.05 -10.72 3.00
N THR A 116 -2.80 -11.79 2.99
CA THR A 116 -2.43 -13.04 3.65
C THR A 116 -1.11 -13.60 3.09
N GLN A 117 -0.96 -13.63 1.77
CA GLN A 117 0.24 -14.13 1.11
C GLN A 117 1.48 -13.31 1.49
N VAL A 118 1.36 -12.01 1.55
CA VAL A 118 2.49 -11.11 1.84
C VAL A 118 2.88 -11.17 3.30
N MET A 119 1.93 -11.37 4.20
CA MET A 119 2.17 -11.36 5.64
C MET A 119 2.58 -12.72 6.23
N VAL A 120 2.54 -13.75 5.43
CA VAL A 120 2.97 -15.09 5.88
C VAL A 120 4.48 -15.25 5.86
#